data_714be511aa2d438f7e44aca6af1730b7
#
_entry.id   714be511aa2d438f7e44aca6af1730b7
#
_cell.length_a   1.000
_cell.length_b   1.000
_cell.length_c   1.000
_cell.angle_alpha   90.00
_cell.angle_beta   90.00
_cell.angle_gamma   90.00
#
_symmetry.space_group_name_H-M   'P 1'
#
loop_
_entity.id
_entity.type
_entity.pdbx_description
1 polymer ?
#
loop_
_entity_poly.entity_id
_entity_poly.type
_entity_poly.pdbx_seq_one_letter_code
_entity_poly.pdbx_strand_id
1 'polypeptide(L)'
;MKLKNRIIVGFMMVILVPLLLFAAALFGISETQHRNAANSESAQETSYDITISDTGSSQARIQIMTKDLFFTAFIILIFTGVSVGLWIYRSVAAPLVKLRKATQNIKEGNLDFVLDVEGNDEFSELCRDFEEMRRRLKESAEEKIAMDKENKELISNISHDLKTPITAVKGYVEGIMDGVADTPEKMDRYVRTIYNKTNEMDHLINELTFYSKIDTNRIPYTFSKLNVEDYFSDCAEEVGLELETRGIQLCYANYVDKDVLVIADGEQIRRVIHNIISNAIKYMDKQNGMKGIIQIRVKDVGDFVQVEIEDNGKGIAAKDLPYIFDRFYRTDVSRNSSKGGSGIGLSIVRKILEDHGGKVWATSREGIGTIMYFVLRKYQEVPMK
;
A
#
# COMPACT_ATOMS: atom_id res chain seq x y z
N MET A 1 -0.04 4.75 -33.78
CA MET A 1 -1.04 4.83 -34.85
C MET A 1 -2.26 4.06 -34.36
N LYS A 2 -3.45 4.64 -34.37
CA LYS A 2 -4.67 4.02 -33.83
C LYS A 2 -5.01 2.73 -34.60
N LEU A 3 -5.56 1.71 -33.90
CA LEU A 3 -5.93 0.39 -34.47
C LEU A 3 -6.74 0.53 -35.77
N LYS A 4 -7.73 1.46 -35.77
CA LYS A 4 -8.51 1.79 -36.96
C LYS A 4 -7.63 2.19 -38.15
N ASN A 5 -6.63 3.02 -37.93
CA ASN A 5 -5.73 3.48 -38.98
C ASN A 5 -4.77 2.36 -39.44
N ARG A 6 -4.37 1.47 -38.54
CA ARG A 6 -3.57 0.28 -38.87
C ARG A 6 -4.35 -0.69 -39.76
N ILE A 7 -5.61 -0.97 -39.42
CA ILE A 7 -6.48 -1.82 -40.22
C ILE A 7 -6.67 -1.21 -41.62
N ILE A 8 -6.92 0.10 -41.71
CA ILE A 8 -7.08 0.80 -42.99
C ILE A 8 -5.78 0.74 -43.82
N VAL A 9 -4.63 1.01 -43.19
CA VAL A 9 -3.32 0.94 -43.87
C VAL A 9 -3.00 -0.50 -44.30
N GLY A 10 -3.28 -1.50 -43.44
CA GLY A 10 -3.14 -2.90 -43.81
C GLY A 10 -4.01 -3.29 -45.01
N PHE A 11 -5.28 -2.85 -45.03
CA PHE A 11 -6.19 -3.10 -46.12
C PHE A 11 -5.74 -2.39 -47.41
N MET A 12 -5.27 -1.13 -47.30
CA MET A 12 -4.69 -0.41 -48.44
C MET A 12 -3.41 -1.11 -48.93
N MET A 13 -2.52 -1.60 -48.08
CA MET A 13 -1.34 -2.36 -48.49
C MET A 13 -1.69 -3.61 -49.27
N VAL A 14 -2.69 -4.37 -48.80
CA VAL A 14 -3.15 -5.61 -49.49
C VAL A 14 -3.65 -5.36 -50.89
N ILE A 15 -4.25 -4.19 -51.14
CA ILE A 15 -4.84 -3.84 -52.43
C ILE A 15 -3.88 -3.05 -53.28
N LEU A 16 -3.30 -1.98 -52.74
CA LEU A 16 -2.47 -1.02 -53.49
C LEU A 16 -1.09 -1.56 -53.90
N VAL A 17 -0.44 -2.32 -53.03
CA VAL A 17 0.93 -2.82 -53.29
C VAL A 17 0.90 -3.87 -54.44
N PRO A 18 0.01 -4.88 -54.46
CA PRO A 18 -0.08 -5.78 -55.61
C PRO A 18 -0.44 -5.07 -56.88
N LEU A 19 -1.36 -4.09 -56.80
CA LEU A 19 -1.81 -3.34 -57.98
C LEU A 19 -0.70 -2.48 -58.58
N LEU A 20 0.10 -1.80 -57.72
CA LEU A 20 1.27 -1.01 -58.15
C LEU A 20 2.37 -1.92 -58.72
N LEU A 21 2.64 -3.07 -58.07
CA LEU A 21 3.66 -4.01 -58.59
C LEU A 21 3.22 -4.64 -59.91
N PHE A 22 1.90 -4.93 -60.06
CA PHE A 22 1.34 -5.45 -61.31
C PHE A 22 1.42 -4.38 -62.44
N ALA A 23 1.07 -3.14 -62.13
CA ALA A 23 1.20 -2.03 -63.08
C ALA A 23 2.67 -1.79 -63.48
N ALA A 24 3.61 -1.86 -62.53
CA ALA A 24 5.05 -1.73 -62.84
C ALA A 24 5.58 -2.89 -63.69
N ALA A 25 5.11 -4.13 -63.44
CA ALA A 25 5.43 -5.28 -64.27
C ALA A 25 4.88 -5.14 -65.70
N LEU A 26 3.63 -4.67 -65.87
CA LEU A 26 3.05 -4.38 -67.16
C LEU A 26 3.82 -3.28 -67.92
N PHE A 27 4.23 -2.21 -67.21
CA PHE A 27 5.01 -1.13 -67.82
C PHE A 27 6.39 -1.62 -68.27
N GLY A 28 7.10 -2.41 -67.44
CA GLY A 28 8.40 -3.03 -67.77
C GLY A 28 8.31 -3.95 -69.02
N ILE A 29 7.22 -4.73 -69.14
CA ILE A 29 6.98 -5.58 -70.31
C ILE A 29 6.73 -4.71 -71.54
N SER A 30 5.92 -3.65 -71.43
CA SER A 30 5.64 -2.72 -72.51
C SER A 30 6.91 -2.03 -73.00
N GLU A 31 7.81 -1.58 -72.09
CA GLU A 31 9.07 -0.90 -72.47
C GLU A 31 10.05 -1.86 -73.14
N THR A 32 10.15 -3.10 -72.69
CA THR A 32 10.97 -4.12 -73.35
C THR A 32 10.44 -4.44 -74.75
N GLN A 33 9.12 -4.41 -74.93
CA GLN A 33 8.53 -4.58 -76.29
C GLN A 33 8.84 -3.41 -77.23
N HIS A 34 8.71 -2.17 -76.72
CA HIS A 34 9.10 -0.98 -77.54
C HIS A 34 10.57 -0.99 -77.91
N ARG A 35 11.47 -1.40 -77.03
CA ARG A 35 12.90 -1.54 -77.31
C ARG A 35 13.18 -2.63 -78.34
N ASN A 36 12.51 -3.76 -78.23
CA ASN A 36 12.65 -4.88 -79.17
C ASN A 36 12.05 -4.54 -80.55
N ALA A 37 10.96 -3.80 -80.61
CA ALA A 37 10.37 -3.29 -81.85
C ALA A 37 11.30 -2.27 -82.53
N ALA A 38 11.88 -1.28 -81.79
CA ALA A 38 12.84 -0.30 -82.34
C ALA A 38 14.13 -0.98 -82.82
N ASN A 39 14.61 -2.05 -82.13
CA ASN A 39 15.75 -2.84 -82.59
C ASN A 39 15.43 -3.70 -83.82
N SER A 40 14.19 -4.09 -84.04
CA SER A 40 13.81 -4.86 -85.24
C SER A 40 13.60 -3.92 -86.48
N GLU A 41 13.08 -2.70 -86.22
CA GLU A 41 13.04 -1.67 -87.32
C GLU A 41 14.42 -1.28 -87.86
N SER A 42 15.40 -1.17 -86.97
CA SER A 42 16.81 -0.87 -87.40
C SER A 42 17.51 -2.05 -88.12
N ALA A 43 17.01 -3.26 -88.02
CA ALA A 43 17.49 -4.46 -88.69
C ALA A 43 16.74 -4.79 -89.98
N GLN A 44 15.70 -4.03 -90.34
CA GLN A 44 14.82 -4.30 -91.47
C GLN A 44 15.20 -3.45 -92.75
N GLU A 45 16.25 -2.68 -92.74
CA GLU A 45 16.75 -1.98 -93.90
C GLU A 45 17.59 -2.85 -94.82
N THR A 46 17.77 -4.12 -94.61
CA THR A 46 18.50 -5.05 -95.46
C THR A 46 17.88 -6.44 -95.47
N SER A 47 16.75 -6.59 -96.13
CA SER A 47 16.42 -7.79 -96.89
C SER A 47 14.94 -7.85 -97.30
N TYR A 48 14.70 -7.71 -98.58
CA TYR A 48 13.49 -8.16 -99.26
C TYR A 48 13.54 -9.69 -99.30
N ASP A 49 12.63 -10.36 -98.74
CA ASP A 49 11.91 -11.57 -99.08
C ASP A 49 11.37 -12.28 -97.86
N ILE A 50 10.17 -12.89 -98.06
CA ILE A 50 9.47 -13.87 -97.30
C ILE A 50 8.35 -13.29 -96.40
N THR A 51 7.26 -12.96 -97.02
CA THR A 51 5.93 -13.07 -96.49
C THR A 51 5.46 -14.54 -96.48
N ILE A 52 5.39 -15.23 -95.44
CA ILE A 52 4.51 -16.39 -95.03
C ILE A 52 5.13 -17.14 -93.82
N SER A 53 5.27 -16.57 -92.69
CA SER A 53 5.42 -17.35 -91.44
C SER A 53 5.14 -16.58 -90.15
N ASP A 54 4.42 -15.47 -90.21
CA ASP A 54 4.35 -14.55 -89.09
C ASP A 54 3.16 -14.78 -88.11
N THR A 55 2.25 -15.66 -88.42
CA THR A 55 1.13 -15.97 -87.53
C THR A 55 1.47 -17.02 -86.43
N GLY A 56 2.46 -17.86 -86.62
CA GLY A 56 2.90 -18.85 -85.65
C GLY A 56 3.83 -18.22 -84.58
N SER A 57 4.65 -17.25 -84.97
CA SER A 57 5.60 -16.57 -84.11
C SER A 57 4.89 -15.62 -83.14
N SER A 58 3.88 -14.94 -83.59
CA SER A 58 3.07 -14.02 -82.74
C SER A 58 2.25 -14.77 -81.69
N GLN A 59 1.66 -15.94 -82.03
CA GLN A 59 0.95 -16.78 -81.03
C GLN A 59 1.87 -17.37 -79.98
N ALA A 60 3.06 -17.82 -80.36
CA ALA A 60 4.08 -18.33 -79.41
C ALA A 60 4.59 -17.22 -78.44
N ARG A 61 4.82 -15.99 -78.96
CA ARG A 61 5.17 -14.83 -78.17
C ARG A 61 4.08 -14.44 -77.18
N ILE A 62 2.81 -14.41 -77.57
CA ILE A 62 1.68 -14.13 -76.69
C ILE A 62 1.57 -15.17 -75.60
N GLN A 63 1.78 -16.49 -75.90
CA GLN A 63 1.76 -17.54 -74.86
C GLN A 63 2.90 -17.43 -73.84
N ILE A 64 4.11 -17.05 -74.27
CA ILE A 64 5.24 -16.84 -73.35
C ILE A 64 4.95 -15.63 -72.45
N MET A 65 4.50 -14.55 -73.01
CA MET A 65 4.18 -13.32 -72.24
C MET A 65 3.02 -13.54 -71.25
N THR A 66 2.01 -14.28 -71.59
CA THR A 66 0.93 -14.62 -70.66
C THR A 66 1.43 -15.51 -69.49
N LYS A 67 2.31 -16.47 -69.74
CA LYS A 67 2.95 -17.27 -68.69
C LYS A 67 3.82 -16.41 -67.74
N ASP A 68 4.64 -15.55 -68.28
CA ASP A 68 5.47 -14.65 -67.45
C ASP A 68 4.63 -13.67 -66.65
N LEU A 69 3.53 -13.18 -67.15
CA LEU A 69 2.57 -12.34 -66.48
C LEU A 69 1.90 -13.09 -65.32
N PHE A 70 1.44 -14.32 -65.55
CA PHE A 70 0.85 -15.16 -64.50
C PHE A 70 1.85 -15.53 -63.40
N PHE A 71 3.13 -15.80 -63.78
CA PHE A 71 4.16 -16.15 -62.84
C PHE A 71 4.53 -14.95 -61.98
N THR A 72 4.71 -13.76 -62.56
CA THR A 72 4.99 -12.52 -61.82
C THR A 72 3.82 -12.15 -60.88
N ALA A 73 2.57 -12.26 -61.33
CA ALA A 73 1.39 -12.01 -60.53
C ALA A 73 1.32 -12.99 -59.33
N PHE A 74 1.64 -14.27 -59.51
CA PHE A 74 1.68 -15.29 -58.46
C PHE A 74 2.75 -14.98 -57.41
N ILE A 75 3.95 -14.57 -57.82
CA ILE A 75 5.04 -14.17 -56.90
C ILE A 75 4.63 -12.92 -56.07
N ILE A 76 4.02 -11.94 -56.72
CA ILE A 76 3.53 -10.72 -56.04
C ILE A 76 2.46 -11.11 -54.99
N LEU A 77 1.54 -11.99 -55.31
CA LEU A 77 0.50 -12.44 -54.41
C LEU A 77 1.07 -13.18 -53.16
N ILE A 78 2.05 -14.05 -53.38
CA ILE A 78 2.71 -14.73 -52.26
C ILE A 78 3.44 -13.74 -51.38
N PHE A 79 4.24 -12.85 -51.96
CA PHE A 79 5.04 -11.87 -51.20
C PHE A 79 4.15 -10.93 -50.37
N THR A 80 3.06 -10.44 -50.96
CA THR A 80 2.10 -9.58 -50.27
C THR A 80 1.36 -10.35 -49.18
N GLY A 81 0.96 -11.60 -49.42
CA GLY A 81 0.30 -12.45 -48.42
C GLY A 81 1.21 -12.71 -47.19
N VAL A 82 2.46 -13.07 -47.43
CA VAL A 82 3.45 -13.28 -46.35
C VAL A 82 3.73 -11.98 -45.59
N SER A 83 3.92 -10.86 -46.30
CA SER A 83 4.20 -9.56 -45.66
C SER A 83 3.05 -9.11 -44.76
N VAL A 84 1.80 -9.22 -45.23
CA VAL A 84 0.62 -8.88 -44.47
C VAL A 84 0.41 -9.85 -43.28
N GLY A 85 0.62 -11.14 -43.49
CA GLY A 85 0.55 -12.14 -42.42
C GLY A 85 1.53 -11.85 -41.31
N LEU A 86 2.79 -11.56 -41.62
CA LEU A 86 3.80 -11.16 -40.65
C LEU A 86 3.46 -9.84 -39.91
N TRP A 87 2.90 -8.91 -40.65
CA TRP A 87 2.47 -7.63 -40.05
C TRP A 87 1.29 -7.83 -39.07
N ILE A 88 0.25 -8.59 -39.42
CA ILE A 88 -0.87 -8.93 -38.53
C ILE A 88 -0.37 -9.70 -37.30
N TYR A 89 0.50 -10.67 -37.51
CA TYR A 89 1.07 -11.45 -36.40
C TYR A 89 1.77 -10.54 -35.38
N ARG A 90 2.65 -9.63 -35.84
CA ARG A 90 3.38 -8.71 -34.95
C ARG A 90 2.48 -7.65 -34.33
N SER A 91 1.49 -7.16 -35.08
CA SER A 91 0.62 -6.05 -34.66
C SER A 91 -0.51 -6.47 -33.74
N VAL A 92 -1.02 -7.72 -33.84
CA VAL A 92 -2.21 -8.17 -33.12
C VAL A 92 -1.97 -9.46 -32.34
N ALA A 93 -1.45 -10.49 -33.01
CA ALA A 93 -1.37 -11.81 -32.39
C ALA A 93 -0.35 -11.87 -31.23
N ALA A 94 0.82 -11.29 -31.45
CA ALA A 94 1.89 -11.32 -30.44
C ALA A 94 1.54 -10.60 -29.12
N PRO A 95 0.94 -9.38 -29.14
CA PRO A 95 0.46 -8.73 -27.91
C PRO A 95 -0.64 -9.53 -27.18
N LEU A 96 -1.58 -10.13 -27.92
CA LEU A 96 -2.64 -10.97 -27.34
C LEU A 96 -2.08 -12.22 -26.65
N VAL A 97 -1.06 -12.85 -27.22
CA VAL A 97 -0.37 -14.00 -26.58
C VAL A 97 0.33 -13.56 -25.32
N LYS A 98 1.00 -12.38 -25.31
CA LYS A 98 1.62 -11.82 -24.10
C LYS A 98 0.58 -11.59 -22.99
N LEU A 99 -0.56 -10.95 -23.30
CA LEU A 99 -1.65 -10.70 -22.35
C LEU A 99 -2.26 -12.01 -21.83
N ARG A 100 -2.47 -13.00 -22.70
CA ARG A 100 -2.96 -14.32 -22.28
C ARG A 100 -2.03 -14.99 -21.29
N LYS A 101 -0.71 -14.95 -21.53
CA LYS A 101 0.28 -15.50 -20.62
C LYS A 101 0.31 -14.73 -19.28
N ALA A 102 0.21 -13.42 -19.32
CA ALA A 102 0.12 -12.59 -18.12
C ALA A 102 -1.13 -12.91 -17.28
N THR A 103 -2.28 -13.06 -17.94
CA THR A 103 -3.53 -13.48 -17.27
C THR A 103 -3.41 -14.87 -16.64
N GLN A 104 -2.73 -15.80 -17.29
CA GLN A 104 -2.48 -17.13 -16.76
C GLN A 104 -1.57 -17.07 -15.51
N ASN A 105 -0.50 -16.28 -15.55
CA ASN A 105 0.36 -16.08 -14.38
C ASN A 105 -0.42 -15.51 -13.19
N ILE A 106 -1.26 -14.49 -13.42
CA ILE A 106 -2.11 -13.92 -12.35
C ILE A 106 -3.06 -14.97 -11.78
N LYS A 107 -3.70 -15.78 -12.64
CA LYS A 107 -4.58 -16.86 -12.20
C LYS A 107 -3.86 -17.90 -11.32
N GLU A 108 -2.59 -18.16 -11.58
CA GLU A 108 -1.73 -19.06 -10.81
C GLU A 108 -1.14 -18.40 -9.55
N GLY A 109 -1.47 -17.13 -9.30
CA GLY A 109 -0.99 -16.37 -8.15
C GLY A 109 0.45 -15.83 -8.31
N ASN A 110 1.04 -16.00 -9.49
CA ASN A 110 2.35 -15.44 -9.78
C ASN A 110 2.19 -13.99 -10.25
N LEU A 111 2.57 -13.04 -9.40
CA LEU A 111 2.56 -11.60 -9.68
C LEU A 111 3.97 -11.06 -9.94
N ASP A 112 5.03 -11.91 -9.88
CA ASP A 112 6.43 -11.51 -9.98
C ASP A 112 6.95 -11.49 -11.43
N PHE A 113 6.13 -11.04 -12.36
CA PHE A 113 6.54 -10.80 -13.74
C PHE A 113 6.29 -9.34 -14.12
N VAL A 114 6.95 -8.88 -15.17
CA VAL A 114 6.73 -7.54 -15.73
C VAL A 114 6.24 -7.70 -17.17
N LEU A 115 5.19 -6.98 -17.53
CA LEU A 115 4.74 -6.90 -18.91
C LEU A 115 5.57 -5.82 -19.60
N ASP A 116 6.49 -6.25 -20.46
CA ASP A 116 7.24 -5.33 -21.29
C ASP A 116 6.34 -4.74 -22.38
N VAL A 117 6.17 -3.41 -22.35
CA VAL A 117 5.23 -2.68 -23.20
C VAL A 117 6.02 -1.79 -24.15
N GLU A 118 6.26 -2.28 -25.35
CA GLU A 118 6.85 -1.50 -26.41
C GLU A 118 5.77 -0.92 -27.36
N GLY A 119 5.82 0.37 -27.62
CA GLY A 119 4.97 1.02 -28.59
C GLY A 119 3.98 2.05 -28.02
N ASN A 120 3.24 2.70 -28.91
CA ASN A 120 2.30 3.79 -28.62
C ASN A 120 0.94 3.53 -29.33
N ASP A 121 0.52 2.28 -29.34
CA ASP A 121 -0.76 1.87 -29.93
C ASP A 121 -1.76 1.42 -28.85
N GLU A 122 -2.98 1.13 -29.25
CA GLU A 122 -4.07 0.72 -28.34
C GLU A 122 -3.75 -0.59 -27.60
N PHE A 123 -2.95 -1.49 -28.22
CA PHE A 123 -2.49 -2.70 -27.52
C PHE A 123 -1.44 -2.41 -26.47
N SER A 124 -0.56 -1.43 -26.75
CA SER A 124 0.41 -0.97 -25.75
C SER A 124 -0.26 -0.22 -24.60
N GLU A 125 -1.32 0.53 -24.86
CA GLU A 125 -2.15 1.15 -23.82
C GLU A 125 -2.82 0.08 -22.95
N LEU A 126 -3.47 -0.92 -23.57
CA LEU A 126 -4.07 -2.05 -22.85
C LEU A 126 -3.04 -2.83 -22.02
N CYS A 127 -1.83 -3.04 -22.54
CA CYS A 127 -0.77 -3.69 -21.78
C CYS A 127 -0.30 -2.84 -20.59
N ARG A 128 -0.28 -1.49 -20.71
CA ARG A 128 0.04 -0.58 -19.58
C ARG A 128 -1.04 -0.64 -18.50
N ASP A 129 -2.31 -0.59 -18.88
CA ASP A 129 -3.43 -0.70 -17.94
C ASP A 129 -3.40 -2.04 -17.21
N PHE A 130 -3.06 -3.12 -17.93
CA PHE A 130 -2.92 -4.45 -17.36
C PHE A 130 -1.73 -4.54 -16.39
N GLU A 131 -0.59 -3.91 -16.71
CA GLU A 131 0.58 -3.84 -15.83
C GLU A 131 0.30 -3.01 -14.57
N GLU A 132 -0.44 -1.89 -14.69
CA GLU A 132 -0.89 -1.12 -13.53
C GLU A 132 -1.82 -1.95 -12.64
N MET A 133 -2.77 -2.68 -13.21
CA MET A 133 -3.64 -3.59 -12.47
C MET A 133 -2.82 -4.68 -11.75
N ARG A 134 -1.86 -5.31 -12.45
CA ARG A 134 -0.97 -6.32 -11.86
C ARG A 134 -0.20 -5.74 -10.67
N ARG A 135 0.36 -4.53 -10.83
CA ARG A 135 1.11 -3.85 -9.75
C ARG A 135 0.23 -3.61 -8.54
N ARG A 136 -0.97 -3.10 -8.72
CA ARG A 136 -1.94 -2.87 -7.62
C ARG A 136 -2.34 -4.18 -6.93
N LEU A 137 -2.53 -5.26 -7.70
CA LEU A 137 -2.81 -6.59 -7.15
C LEU A 137 -1.63 -7.11 -6.32
N LYS A 138 -0.39 -6.90 -6.80
CA LYS A 138 0.81 -7.30 -6.06
C LYS A 138 0.94 -6.53 -4.76
N GLU A 139 0.81 -5.20 -4.79
CA GLU A 139 0.83 -4.33 -3.61
C GLU A 139 -0.24 -4.78 -2.59
N SER A 140 -1.48 -5.00 -3.03
CA SER A 140 -2.56 -5.48 -2.16
C SER A 140 -2.31 -6.88 -1.57
N ALA A 141 -1.70 -7.79 -2.34
CA ALA A 141 -1.33 -9.11 -1.85
C ALA A 141 -0.21 -9.04 -0.80
N GLU A 142 0.82 -8.22 -1.03
CA GLU A 142 1.92 -7.99 -0.09
C GLU A 142 1.42 -7.35 1.21
N GLU A 143 0.54 -6.33 1.12
CA GLU A 143 -0.10 -5.72 2.28
C GLU A 143 -0.91 -6.75 3.08
N LYS A 144 -1.66 -7.62 2.41
CA LYS A 144 -2.44 -8.67 3.08
C LYS A 144 -1.54 -9.68 3.79
N ILE A 145 -0.45 -10.10 3.17
CA ILE A 145 0.54 -11.01 3.78
C ILE A 145 1.18 -10.35 5.01
N ALA A 146 1.54 -9.06 4.93
CA ALA A 146 2.09 -8.31 6.05
C ALA A 146 1.08 -8.23 7.21
N MET A 147 -0.18 -7.92 6.92
CA MET A 147 -1.27 -7.88 7.91
C MET A 147 -1.54 -9.25 8.54
N ASP A 148 -1.56 -10.33 7.77
CA ASP A 148 -1.73 -11.69 8.29
C ASP A 148 -0.57 -12.10 9.20
N LYS A 149 0.66 -11.69 8.88
CA LYS A 149 1.84 -11.90 9.73
C LYS A 149 1.71 -11.12 11.03
N GLU A 150 1.35 -9.83 10.95
CA GLU A 150 1.13 -8.97 12.12
C GLU A 150 0.06 -9.57 13.05
N ASN A 151 -1.06 -10.05 12.50
CA ASN A 151 -2.12 -10.70 13.26
C ASN A 151 -1.66 -11.99 13.96
N LYS A 152 -0.83 -12.80 13.31
CA LYS A 152 -0.26 -14.01 13.95
C LYS A 152 0.68 -13.66 15.10
N GLU A 153 1.53 -12.66 14.93
CA GLU A 153 2.42 -12.15 15.98
C GLU A 153 1.62 -11.58 17.15
N LEU A 154 0.51 -10.87 16.88
CA LEU A 154 -0.44 -10.40 17.89
C LEU A 154 -0.97 -11.53 18.76
N ILE A 155 -1.58 -12.55 18.11
CA ILE A 155 -2.18 -13.68 18.82
C ILE A 155 -1.13 -14.40 19.68
N SER A 156 0.09 -14.56 19.15
CA SER A 156 1.19 -15.18 19.89
C SER A 156 1.60 -14.37 21.12
N ASN A 157 1.77 -13.06 20.96
CA ASN A 157 2.18 -12.17 22.06
C ASN A 157 1.10 -12.08 23.15
N ILE A 158 -0.17 -11.92 22.76
CA ILE A 158 -1.28 -11.91 23.72
C ILE A 158 -1.41 -13.23 24.47
N SER A 159 -1.26 -14.36 23.76
CA SER A 159 -1.29 -15.67 24.40
C SER A 159 -0.21 -15.83 25.46
N HIS A 160 1.00 -15.31 25.17
CA HIS A 160 2.10 -15.28 26.14
C HIS A 160 1.80 -14.37 27.34
N ASP A 161 1.33 -13.14 27.07
CA ASP A 161 1.08 -12.13 28.09
C ASP A 161 -0.14 -12.47 28.98
N LEU A 162 -1.10 -13.26 28.49
CA LEU A 162 -2.18 -13.83 29.29
C LEU A 162 -1.73 -15.07 30.07
N LYS A 163 -0.86 -15.91 29.52
CA LYS A 163 -0.39 -17.12 30.19
C LYS A 163 0.37 -16.81 31.47
N THR A 164 1.14 -15.73 31.51
CA THR A 164 1.93 -15.34 32.67
C THR A 164 1.09 -15.03 33.90
N PRO A 165 0.10 -14.13 33.88
CA PRO A 165 -0.78 -13.87 35.03
C PRO A 165 -1.64 -15.07 35.39
N ILE A 166 -2.12 -15.87 34.43
CA ILE A 166 -2.89 -17.09 34.68
C ILE A 166 -2.06 -18.09 35.51
N THR A 167 -0.78 -18.28 35.10
CA THR A 167 0.13 -19.19 35.83
C THR A 167 0.38 -18.69 37.25
N ALA A 168 0.54 -17.36 37.41
CA ALA A 168 0.72 -16.77 38.74
C ALA A 168 -0.54 -16.97 39.62
N VAL A 169 -1.74 -16.66 39.11
CA VAL A 169 -3.00 -16.86 39.80
C VAL A 169 -3.14 -18.33 40.23
N LYS A 170 -2.89 -19.26 39.31
CA LYS A 170 -2.94 -20.69 39.59
C LYS A 170 -1.98 -21.08 40.72
N GLY A 171 -0.71 -20.63 40.68
CA GLY A 171 0.28 -20.95 41.71
C GLY A 171 -0.07 -20.37 43.08
N TYR A 172 -0.64 -19.14 43.15
CA TYR A 172 -1.11 -18.59 44.42
C TYR A 172 -2.34 -19.30 44.97
N VAL A 173 -3.28 -19.74 44.10
CA VAL A 173 -4.44 -20.56 44.51
C VAL A 173 -3.98 -21.93 45.04
N GLU A 174 -3.08 -22.61 44.30
CA GLU A 174 -2.48 -23.88 44.76
C GLU A 174 -1.79 -23.73 46.10
N GLY A 175 -0.98 -22.64 46.29
CA GLY A 175 -0.33 -22.35 47.56
C GLY A 175 -1.31 -22.08 48.72
N ILE A 176 -2.51 -21.54 48.45
CA ILE A 176 -3.58 -21.43 49.48
C ILE A 176 -4.15 -22.82 49.79
N MET A 177 -4.43 -23.63 48.75
CA MET A 177 -5.00 -24.97 48.92
C MET A 177 -4.06 -25.93 49.66
N ASP A 178 -2.74 -25.80 49.39
CA ASP A 178 -1.70 -26.64 50.04
C ASP A 178 -1.31 -26.15 51.43
N GLY A 179 -1.97 -25.10 51.94
CA GLY A 179 -1.71 -24.57 53.28
C GLY A 179 -0.39 -23.77 53.42
N VAL A 180 0.24 -23.36 52.28
CA VAL A 180 1.46 -22.52 52.29
C VAL A 180 1.16 -21.12 52.83
N ALA A 181 -0.06 -20.64 52.60
CA ALA A 181 -0.57 -19.39 53.17
C ALA A 181 -1.10 -19.65 54.62
N ASP A 182 -0.21 -20.00 55.50
CA ASP A 182 -0.44 -20.44 56.86
C ASP A 182 -0.71 -19.34 57.89
N THR A 183 -0.54 -18.05 57.49
CA THR A 183 -0.84 -16.89 58.34
C THR A 183 -1.82 -15.92 57.67
N PRO A 184 -2.58 -15.13 58.46
CA PRO A 184 -3.49 -14.13 57.93
C PRO A 184 -2.80 -13.15 56.99
N GLU A 185 -1.58 -12.75 57.26
CA GLU A 185 -0.81 -11.80 56.45
C GLU A 185 -0.38 -12.43 55.13
N LYS A 186 0.02 -13.71 55.11
CA LYS A 186 0.32 -14.45 53.91
C LYS A 186 -0.93 -14.64 53.06
N MET A 187 -2.04 -15.00 53.68
CA MET A 187 -3.33 -15.14 53.02
C MET A 187 -3.77 -13.83 52.33
N ASP A 188 -3.77 -12.72 53.09
CA ASP A 188 -4.09 -11.40 52.51
C ASP A 188 -3.18 -11.05 51.31
N ARG A 189 -1.87 -11.29 51.45
CA ARG A 189 -0.91 -11.07 50.35
C ARG A 189 -1.23 -11.93 49.12
N TYR A 190 -1.56 -13.22 49.29
CA TYR A 190 -1.89 -14.11 48.20
C TYR A 190 -3.16 -13.67 47.49
N VAL A 191 -4.22 -13.38 48.24
CA VAL A 191 -5.51 -12.90 47.72
C VAL A 191 -5.32 -11.57 46.98
N ARG A 192 -4.58 -10.62 47.55
CA ARG A 192 -4.27 -9.33 46.83
C ARG A 192 -3.49 -9.57 45.55
N THR A 193 -2.56 -10.51 45.55
CA THR A 193 -1.79 -10.82 44.34
C THR A 193 -2.68 -11.44 43.27
N ILE A 194 -3.58 -12.36 43.65
CA ILE A 194 -4.57 -12.93 42.73
C ILE A 194 -5.45 -11.81 42.14
N TYR A 195 -6.00 -10.95 43.00
CA TYR A 195 -6.83 -9.82 42.56
C TYR A 195 -6.10 -8.89 41.60
N ASN A 196 -4.88 -8.51 41.89
CA ASN A 196 -4.09 -7.66 41.03
C ASN A 196 -3.81 -8.34 39.68
N LYS A 197 -3.51 -9.64 39.65
CA LYS A 197 -3.25 -10.38 38.41
C LYS A 197 -4.52 -10.55 37.57
N THR A 198 -5.70 -10.67 38.21
CA THR A 198 -6.97 -10.69 37.49
C THR A 198 -7.29 -9.34 36.86
N ASN A 199 -7.02 -8.24 37.56
CA ASN A 199 -7.17 -6.90 36.99
C ASN A 199 -6.20 -6.65 35.81
N GLU A 200 -4.95 -7.15 35.89
CA GLU A 200 -4.03 -7.11 34.75
C GLU A 200 -4.59 -7.85 33.53
N MET A 201 -5.19 -9.04 33.73
CA MET A 201 -5.83 -9.78 32.64
C MET A 201 -7.03 -9.05 32.04
N ASP A 202 -7.89 -8.47 32.89
CA ASP A 202 -9.05 -7.69 32.42
C ASP A 202 -8.61 -6.50 31.56
N HIS A 203 -7.55 -5.80 31.98
CA HIS A 203 -6.96 -4.72 31.19
C HIS A 203 -6.47 -5.21 29.82
N LEU A 204 -5.75 -6.33 29.75
CA LEU A 204 -5.26 -6.90 28.49
C LEU A 204 -6.40 -7.31 27.57
N ILE A 205 -7.48 -7.90 28.10
CA ILE A 205 -8.67 -8.29 27.33
C ILE A 205 -9.37 -7.05 26.77
N ASN A 206 -9.50 -6.00 27.57
CA ASN A 206 -10.10 -4.74 27.14
C ASN A 206 -9.26 -4.04 26.05
N GLU A 207 -7.93 -4.07 26.14
CA GLU A 207 -7.03 -3.59 25.09
C GLU A 207 -7.23 -4.40 23.80
N LEU A 208 -7.29 -5.72 23.87
CA LEU A 208 -7.50 -6.60 22.72
C LEU A 208 -8.86 -6.38 22.06
N THR A 209 -9.91 -6.28 22.87
CA THR A 209 -11.28 -6.04 22.38
C THR A 209 -11.36 -4.70 21.64
N PHE A 210 -10.71 -3.70 22.19
CA PHE A 210 -10.63 -2.38 21.55
C PHE A 210 -9.81 -2.42 20.27
N TYR A 211 -8.68 -3.12 20.27
CA TYR A 211 -7.86 -3.34 19.07
C TYR A 211 -8.69 -3.97 17.93
N SER A 212 -9.45 -5.03 18.24
CA SER A 212 -10.34 -5.69 17.26
C SER A 212 -11.38 -4.73 16.67
N LYS A 213 -11.87 -3.76 17.45
CA LYS A 213 -12.80 -2.71 16.97
C LYS A 213 -12.10 -1.69 16.08
N ILE A 214 -10.85 -1.33 16.40
CA ILE A 214 -10.00 -0.43 15.61
C ILE A 214 -9.77 -1.01 14.21
N ASP A 215 -9.34 -2.28 14.14
CA ASP A 215 -8.94 -2.94 12.89
C ASP A 215 -10.12 -3.06 11.91
N THR A 216 -11.33 -3.17 12.45
CA THR A 216 -12.57 -3.22 11.65
C THR A 216 -13.16 -1.85 11.31
N ASN A 217 -12.48 -0.74 11.70
CA ASN A 217 -13.01 0.63 11.55
C ASN A 217 -14.42 0.81 12.17
N ARG A 218 -14.71 0.08 13.25
CA ARG A 218 -16.02 -0.02 13.93
C ARG A 218 -16.05 0.65 15.28
N ILE A 219 -15.15 1.60 15.55
CA ILE A 219 -15.25 2.39 16.80
C ILE A 219 -16.41 3.36 16.60
N PRO A 220 -17.48 3.22 17.36
CA PRO A 220 -18.57 4.19 17.34
C PRO A 220 -18.12 5.43 18.12
N TYR A 221 -17.47 6.39 17.45
CA TYR A 221 -17.11 7.66 18.08
C TYR A 221 -18.32 8.52 18.33
N THR A 222 -18.40 9.09 19.53
CA THR A 222 -19.44 10.08 19.91
C THR A 222 -18.79 11.46 19.98
N PHE A 223 -18.64 12.10 18.82
CA PHE A 223 -18.05 13.43 18.75
C PHE A 223 -18.96 14.49 19.39
N SER A 224 -18.40 15.29 20.24
CA SER A 224 -19.06 16.44 20.90
C SER A 224 -18.14 17.66 20.93
N LYS A 225 -18.72 18.84 21.18
CA LYS A 225 -17.94 20.05 21.44
C LYS A 225 -17.44 19.98 22.88
N LEU A 226 -16.14 19.95 23.07
CA LEU A 226 -15.51 19.96 24.37
C LEU A 226 -14.84 21.30 24.60
N ASN A 227 -15.12 21.93 25.76
CA ASN A 227 -14.34 23.06 26.24
C ASN A 227 -12.96 22.57 26.68
N VAL A 228 -11.90 23.20 26.16
CA VAL A 228 -10.51 22.73 26.36
C VAL A 228 -10.09 22.91 27.82
N GLU A 229 -10.42 24.05 28.45
CA GLU A 229 -10.03 24.32 29.83
C GLU A 229 -10.72 23.34 30.78
N ASP A 230 -12.05 23.24 30.71
CA ASP A 230 -12.85 22.40 31.60
C ASP A 230 -12.42 20.91 31.44
N TYR A 231 -12.36 20.43 30.20
CA TYR A 231 -12.09 19.04 29.92
C TYR A 231 -10.69 18.59 30.39
N PHE A 232 -9.64 19.35 30.06
CA PHE A 232 -8.28 18.96 30.46
C PHE A 232 -8.00 19.23 31.94
N SER A 233 -8.68 20.20 32.57
CA SER A 233 -8.64 20.39 34.01
C SER A 233 -9.22 19.20 34.75
N ASP A 234 -10.42 18.72 34.35
CA ASP A 234 -11.05 17.53 34.93
C ASP A 234 -10.18 16.28 34.76
N CYS A 235 -9.62 16.10 33.58
CA CYS A 235 -8.67 14.98 33.34
C CYS A 235 -7.42 15.09 34.22
N ALA A 236 -6.88 16.28 34.40
CA ALA A 236 -5.69 16.47 35.23
C ALA A 236 -5.99 16.23 36.71
N GLU A 237 -7.18 16.62 37.21
CA GLU A 237 -7.61 16.32 38.57
C GLU A 237 -7.76 14.83 38.83
N GLU A 238 -8.46 14.10 37.93
CA GLU A 238 -8.65 12.65 38.02
C GLU A 238 -7.30 11.91 38.05
N VAL A 239 -6.40 12.24 37.10
CA VAL A 239 -5.06 11.65 37.02
C VAL A 239 -4.20 12.04 38.23
N GLY A 240 -4.35 13.26 38.74
CA GLY A 240 -3.63 13.77 39.91
C GLY A 240 -3.85 12.92 41.14
N LEU A 241 -5.11 12.53 41.41
CA LEU A 241 -5.47 11.65 42.52
C LEU A 241 -4.78 10.25 42.40
N GLU A 242 -4.73 9.68 41.20
CA GLU A 242 -4.04 8.40 40.97
C GLU A 242 -2.52 8.53 41.21
N LEU A 243 -1.90 9.58 40.67
CA LEU A 243 -0.47 9.82 40.77
C LEU A 243 -0.04 10.08 42.22
N GLU A 244 -0.84 10.79 43.01
CA GLU A 244 -0.56 11.06 44.42
C GLU A 244 -0.45 9.76 45.24
N THR A 245 -1.36 8.77 45.00
CA THR A 245 -1.29 7.46 45.66
C THR A 245 0.01 6.70 45.37
N ARG A 246 0.66 7.03 44.26
CA ARG A 246 1.93 6.43 43.79
C ARG A 246 3.17 7.26 44.16
N GLY A 247 2.99 8.42 44.81
CA GLY A 247 4.04 9.36 45.20
C GLY A 247 4.66 10.11 44.01
N ILE A 248 3.89 10.26 42.93
CA ILE A 248 4.32 10.99 41.71
C ILE A 248 3.65 12.36 41.72
N GLN A 249 4.43 13.42 41.44
CA GLN A 249 3.92 14.77 41.39
C GLN A 249 3.37 15.09 40.02
N LEU A 250 2.11 15.60 39.94
CA LEU A 250 1.54 16.17 38.74
C LEU A 250 1.69 17.71 38.75
N CYS A 251 2.09 18.25 37.59
CA CYS A 251 2.03 19.68 37.31
C CYS A 251 1.13 19.88 36.09
N TYR A 252 0.08 20.68 36.22
CA TYR A 252 -0.83 21.02 35.12
C TYR A 252 -0.74 22.52 34.82
N ALA A 253 -0.68 22.86 33.52
CA ALA A 253 -0.70 24.23 33.06
C ALA A 253 -1.50 24.35 31.74
N ASN A 254 -2.48 25.21 31.72
CA ASN A 254 -3.24 25.54 30.51
C ASN A 254 -2.87 26.97 30.03
N TYR A 255 -2.55 27.06 28.74
CA TYR A 255 -2.18 28.30 28.05
C TYR A 255 -3.17 28.60 26.90
N VAL A 256 -4.36 27.99 26.91
CA VAL A 256 -5.42 28.18 25.93
C VAL A 256 -6.52 29.06 26.51
N ASP A 257 -7.10 29.93 25.68
CA ASP A 257 -8.20 30.77 26.11
C ASP A 257 -9.44 29.94 26.50
N LYS A 258 -10.21 30.47 27.48
CA LYS A 258 -11.36 29.77 28.12
C LYS A 258 -12.45 29.35 27.16
N ASP A 259 -12.61 30.07 26.04
CA ASP A 259 -13.71 29.86 25.09
C ASP A 259 -13.34 28.88 23.96
N VAL A 260 -12.12 28.34 23.97
CA VAL A 260 -11.65 27.42 22.91
C VAL A 260 -12.35 26.10 23.03
N LEU A 261 -12.98 25.68 21.94
CA LEU A 261 -13.65 24.39 21.79
C LEU A 261 -12.89 23.49 20.80
N VAL A 262 -12.92 22.19 21.04
CA VAL A 262 -12.49 21.15 20.11
C VAL A 262 -13.66 20.19 19.83
N ILE A 263 -13.63 19.53 18.65
CA ILE A 263 -14.57 18.44 18.38
C ILE A 263 -13.84 17.14 18.62
N ALA A 264 -14.26 16.42 19.66
CA ALA A 264 -13.68 15.15 20.02
C ALA A 264 -14.67 14.23 20.76
N ASP A 265 -14.35 12.95 20.80
CA ASP A 265 -14.97 12.00 21.72
C ASP A 265 -14.21 12.04 23.05
N GLY A 266 -14.85 12.59 24.07
CA GLY A 266 -14.22 12.79 25.38
C GLY A 266 -13.75 11.48 26.04
N GLU A 267 -14.48 10.37 25.89
CA GLU A 267 -14.03 9.08 26.41
C GLU A 267 -12.76 8.58 25.73
N GLN A 268 -12.67 8.75 24.43
CA GLN A 268 -11.50 8.29 23.68
C GLN A 268 -10.28 9.18 23.94
N ILE A 269 -10.47 10.50 24.09
CA ILE A 269 -9.36 11.40 24.46
C ILE A 269 -8.89 11.11 25.90
N ARG A 270 -9.80 10.82 26.83
CA ARG A 270 -9.43 10.36 28.19
C ARG A 270 -8.58 9.08 28.13
N ARG A 271 -8.93 8.13 27.27
CA ARG A 271 -8.16 6.91 27.02
C ARG A 271 -6.76 7.21 26.44
N VAL A 272 -6.65 8.19 25.55
CA VAL A 272 -5.33 8.67 25.05
C VAL A 272 -4.46 9.15 26.20
N ILE A 273 -4.99 10.04 27.06
CA ILE A 273 -4.26 10.56 28.22
C ILE A 273 -3.86 9.43 29.15
N HIS A 274 -4.77 8.52 29.49
CA HIS A 274 -4.50 7.40 30.39
C HIS A 274 -3.41 6.46 29.86
N ASN A 275 -3.42 6.15 28.55
CA ASN A 275 -2.38 5.32 27.93
C ASN A 275 -0.99 5.97 27.99
N ILE A 276 -0.91 7.27 27.73
CA ILE A 276 0.37 8.02 27.81
C ILE A 276 0.88 8.05 29.26
N ILE A 277 0.00 8.37 30.21
CA ILE A 277 0.37 8.47 31.63
C ILE A 277 0.73 7.11 32.22
N SER A 278 -0.01 6.06 31.88
CA SER A 278 0.32 4.69 32.29
C SER A 278 1.71 4.27 31.80
N ASN A 279 2.08 4.64 30.58
CA ASN A 279 3.45 4.45 30.09
C ASN A 279 4.48 5.27 30.88
N ALA A 280 4.21 6.54 31.14
CA ALA A 280 5.09 7.38 31.94
C ALA A 280 5.34 6.75 33.34
N ILE A 281 4.30 6.34 34.05
CA ILE A 281 4.40 5.67 35.36
C ILE A 281 5.22 4.39 35.27
N LYS A 282 4.98 3.57 34.28
CA LYS A 282 5.61 2.28 34.07
C LYS A 282 7.11 2.38 33.85
N TYR A 283 7.53 3.39 33.07
CA TYR A 283 8.94 3.61 32.73
C TYR A 283 9.65 4.64 33.60
N MET A 284 8.97 5.11 34.66
CA MET A 284 9.58 5.98 35.66
C MET A 284 10.64 5.22 36.46
N ASP A 285 11.84 5.78 36.54
CA ASP A 285 12.93 5.15 37.27
C ASP A 285 12.84 5.49 38.76
N LYS A 286 12.46 4.51 39.57
CA LYS A 286 12.39 4.65 41.04
C LYS A 286 13.75 4.41 41.75
N GLN A 287 14.79 3.95 41.03
CA GLN A 287 16.04 3.52 41.62
C GLN A 287 16.97 4.69 42.02
N ASN A 288 16.80 5.86 41.38
CA ASN A 288 17.65 7.01 41.62
C ASN A 288 17.21 7.93 42.78
N GLY A 289 16.16 7.54 43.53
CA GLY A 289 15.65 8.37 44.65
C GLY A 289 15.04 9.72 44.23
N MET A 290 14.93 9.98 42.92
CA MET A 290 14.27 11.17 42.44
C MET A 290 12.74 10.98 42.48
N LYS A 291 12.06 12.05 42.89
CA LYS A 291 10.59 12.08 42.88
C LYS A 291 10.11 12.02 41.43
N GLY A 292 9.19 11.12 41.13
CA GLY A 292 8.52 11.07 39.82
C GLY A 292 7.73 12.35 39.58
N ILE A 293 7.91 12.95 38.43
CA ILE A 293 7.21 14.18 38.02
C ILE A 293 6.58 13.93 36.64
N ILE A 294 5.28 14.24 36.53
CA ILE A 294 4.56 14.30 35.25
C ILE A 294 4.06 15.73 35.09
N GLN A 295 4.28 16.31 33.90
CA GLN A 295 3.80 17.65 33.59
C GLN A 295 2.89 17.59 32.36
N ILE A 296 1.67 18.14 32.50
CA ILE A 296 0.70 18.29 31.40
C ILE A 296 0.62 19.77 31.06
N ARG A 297 0.87 20.10 29.80
CA ARG A 297 0.73 21.47 29.27
C ARG A 297 -0.21 21.46 28.07
N VAL A 298 -1.18 22.36 28.09
CA VAL A 298 -2.13 22.57 26.98
C VAL A 298 -1.83 23.92 26.36
N LYS A 299 -1.56 23.95 25.04
CA LYS A 299 -1.10 25.12 24.31
C LYS A 299 -1.95 25.39 23.08
N ASP A 300 -2.10 26.65 22.76
CA ASP A 300 -2.71 27.10 21.51
C ASP A 300 -1.66 27.08 20.38
N VAL A 301 -1.96 26.37 19.28
CA VAL A 301 -1.09 26.27 18.11
C VAL A 301 -1.91 26.49 16.85
N GLY A 302 -2.33 27.73 16.63
CA GLY A 302 -3.12 28.13 15.45
C GLY A 302 -4.47 27.40 15.38
N ASP A 303 -4.69 26.57 14.37
CA ASP A 303 -5.93 25.82 14.18
C ASP A 303 -6.07 24.60 15.11
N PHE A 304 -5.07 24.33 15.93
CA PHE A 304 -5.01 23.17 16.80
C PHE A 304 -4.77 23.57 18.26
N VAL A 305 -5.22 22.70 19.14
CA VAL A 305 -4.80 22.66 20.54
C VAL A 305 -3.76 21.56 20.68
N GLN A 306 -2.57 21.88 21.18
CA GLN A 306 -1.49 20.95 21.46
C GLN A 306 -1.46 20.59 22.92
N VAL A 307 -1.41 19.30 23.21
CA VAL A 307 -1.23 18.77 24.56
C VAL A 307 0.14 18.12 24.63
N GLU A 308 0.91 18.49 25.65
CA GLU A 308 2.22 17.96 25.97
C GLU A 308 2.13 17.22 27.31
N ILE A 309 2.58 15.97 27.34
CA ILE A 309 2.69 15.18 28.57
C ILE A 309 4.16 14.80 28.71
N GLU A 310 4.84 15.41 29.68
CA GLU A 310 6.26 15.23 29.97
C GLU A 310 6.45 14.40 31.22
N ASP A 311 7.34 13.42 31.17
CA ASP A 311 7.79 12.61 32.30
C ASP A 311 9.30 12.74 32.50
N ASN A 312 9.76 12.55 33.74
CA ASN A 312 11.18 12.46 34.10
C ASN A 312 11.65 10.99 34.24
N GLY A 313 11.11 10.10 33.45
CA GLY A 313 11.44 8.67 33.45
C GLY A 313 12.77 8.38 32.73
N LYS A 314 13.00 7.10 32.44
CA LYS A 314 14.24 6.64 31.80
C LYS A 314 14.48 7.12 30.37
N GLY A 315 13.46 7.72 29.74
CA GLY A 315 13.50 8.12 28.33
C GLY A 315 13.50 6.94 27.35
N ILE A 316 13.60 7.28 26.07
CA ILE A 316 13.56 6.35 24.93
C ILE A 316 14.81 6.57 24.09
N ALA A 317 15.49 5.49 23.70
CA ALA A 317 16.65 5.57 22.83
C ALA A 317 16.26 6.10 21.44
N ALA A 318 17.11 6.92 20.84
CA ALA A 318 16.83 7.56 19.54
C ALA A 318 16.49 6.56 18.42
N LYS A 319 17.07 5.35 18.45
CA LYS A 319 16.79 4.28 17.50
C LYS A 319 15.37 3.73 17.59
N ASP A 320 14.76 3.77 18.78
CA ASP A 320 13.44 3.20 19.06
C ASP A 320 12.32 4.24 18.86
N LEU A 321 12.64 5.53 18.98
CA LEU A 321 11.68 6.64 18.94
C LEU A 321 10.77 6.68 17.69
N PRO A 322 11.23 6.37 16.47
CA PRO A 322 10.39 6.33 15.29
C PRO A 322 9.30 5.24 15.32
N TYR A 323 9.50 4.19 16.10
CA TYR A 323 8.70 2.97 16.09
C TYR A 323 7.75 2.83 17.28
N ILE A 324 7.83 3.72 18.30
CA ILE A 324 7.05 3.56 19.55
C ILE A 324 5.54 3.60 19.36
N PHE A 325 5.05 4.16 18.25
CA PHE A 325 3.64 4.19 17.87
C PHE A 325 3.24 3.05 16.95
N ASP A 326 4.20 2.23 16.51
CA ASP A 326 3.92 1.06 15.70
C ASP A 326 3.31 -0.05 16.57
N ARG A 327 2.46 -0.83 15.96
CA ARG A 327 1.74 -1.90 16.66
C ARG A 327 2.74 -2.93 17.18
N PHE A 328 2.54 -3.35 18.44
CA PHE A 328 3.37 -4.38 19.10
C PHE A 328 4.84 -4.03 19.26
N TYR A 329 5.23 -2.82 18.92
CA TYR A 329 6.61 -2.40 19.10
C TYR A 329 6.94 -2.33 20.60
N ARG A 330 8.02 -3.00 20.98
CA ARG A 330 8.59 -2.97 22.33
C ARG A 330 10.10 -2.90 22.23
N THR A 331 10.71 -2.03 23.02
CA THR A 331 12.17 -1.96 23.10
C THR A 331 12.73 -3.26 23.69
N ASP A 332 13.97 -3.64 23.33
CA ASP A 332 14.62 -4.87 23.83
C ASP A 332 14.65 -4.93 25.34
N VAL A 333 14.87 -3.79 26.00
CA VAL A 333 14.85 -3.67 27.47
C VAL A 333 13.47 -3.96 28.07
N SER A 334 12.40 -3.59 27.36
CA SER A 334 11.03 -3.82 27.82
C SER A 334 10.54 -5.27 27.59
N ARG A 335 11.14 -5.99 26.63
CA ARG A 335 10.86 -7.43 26.42
C ARG A 335 11.33 -8.29 27.57
N ASN A 336 12.45 -7.93 28.20
CA ASN A 336 13.07 -8.68 29.28
C ASN A 336 12.61 -8.23 30.68
N SER A 337 11.78 -7.20 30.81
CA SER A 337 11.31 -6.70 32.09
C SER A 337 10.00 -7.37 32.51
N SER A 338 9.91 -7.75 33.82
CA SER A 338 8.68 -8.20 34.46
C SER A 338 7.55 -7.16 34.47
N LYS A 339 7.83 -5.94 34.03
CA LYS A 339 6.87 -4.84 33.87
C LYS A 339 6.21 -4.84 32.48
N GLY A 340 5.84 -6.03 31.98
CA GLY A 340 5.28 -6.27 30.66
C GLY A 340 4.18 -5.29 30.20
N GLY A 341 3.92 -5.24 28.92
CA GLY A 341 2.82 -4.49 28.32
C GLY A 341 2.65 -4.97 26.88
N SER A 342 1.43 -5.01 26.41
CA SER A 342 1.02 -5.54 25.10
C SER A 342 1.69 -4.89 23.89
N GLY A 343 2.27 -3.67 24.04
CA GLY A 343 2.76 -2.87 22.92
C GLY A 343 1.62 -2.27 22.07
N ILE A 344 0.39 -2.35 22.54
CA ILE A 344 -0.81 -1.87 21.82
C ILE A 344 -1.17 -0.43 22.25
N GLY A 345 -0.86 -0.03 23.48
CA GLY A 345 -1.36 1.23 24.06
C GLY A 345 -1.03 2.47 23.24
N LEU A 346 0.22 2.64 22.76
CA LEU A 346 0.61 3.82 21.96
C LEU A 346 0.09 3.75 20.51
N SER A 347 -0.10 2.58 19.95
CA SER A 347 -0.75 2.44 18.64
C SER A 347 -2.24 2.78 18.70
N ILE A 348 -2.91 2.48 19.82
CA ILE A 348 -4.28 2.94 20.11
C ILE A 348 -4.31 4.48 20.17
N VAL A 349 -3.35 5.10 20.88
CA VAL A 349 -3.23 6.56 20.96
C VAL A 349 -3.13 7.17 19.56
N ARG A 350 -2.25 6.65 18.73
CA ARG A 350 -2.07 7.11 17.35
C ARG A 350 -3.37 7.01 16.56
N LYS A 351 -4.03 5.85 16.58
CA LYS A 351 -5.26 5.62 15.82
C LYS A 351 -6.41 6.54 16.28
N ILE A 352 -6.63 6.67 17.58
CA ILE A 352 -7.68 7.58 18.10
C ILE A 352 -7.42 9.00 17.61
N LEU A 353 -6.19 9.49 17.72
CA LEU A 353 -5.87 10.86 17.33
C LEU A 353 -5.96 11.08 15.82
N GLU A 354 -5.53 10.13 15.01
CA GLU A 354 -5.71 10.15 13.54
C GLU A 354 -7.19 10.20 13.15
N ASP A 355 -8.04 9.39 13.81
CA ASP A 355 -9.49 9.39 13.57
C ASP A 355 -10.17 10.69 14.03
N HIS A 356 -9.56 11.43 14.95
CA HIS A 356 -9.96 12.77 15.36
C HIS A 356 -9.38 13.90 14.48
N GLY A 357 -8.66 13.53 13.38
CA GLY A 357 -8.00 14.52 12.51
C GLY A 357 -6.79 15.20 13.14
N GLY A 358 -6.28 14.64 14.24
CA GLY A 358 -5.08 15.09 14.95
C GLY A 358 -3.82 14.30 14.56
N LYS A 359 -2.76 14.52 15.33
CA LYS A 359 -1.47 13.81 15.21
C LYS A 359 -0.87 13.58 16.57
N VAL A 360 0.02 12.56 16.68
CA VAL A 360 0.83 12.28 17.86
C VAL A 360 2.29 12.13 17.48
N TRP A 361 3.20 12.60 18.33
CA TRP A 361 4.63 12.39 18.21
C TRP A 361 5.28 12.48 19.60
N ALA A 362 6.55 12.14 19.68
CA ALA A 362 7.31 12.21 20.91
C ALA A 362 8.70 12.78 20.69
N THR A 363 9.24 13.42 21.73
CA THR A 363 10.65 13.73 21.87
C THR A 363 11.13 13.11 23.18
N SER A 364 12.31 12.50 23.14
CA SER A 364 12.85 11.81 24.31
C SER A 364 14.36 11.85 24.32
N ARG A 365 14.90 11.82 25.53
CA ARG A 365 16.33 11.64 25.76
C ARG A 365 16.53 10.58 26.84
N GLU A 366 17.30 9.56 26.49
CA GLU A 366 17.60 8.46 27.40
C GLU A 366 18.25 8.95 28.66
N GLY A 367 17.77 8.50 29.83
CA GLY A 367 18.20 8.95 31.15
C GLY A 367 17.64 10.29 31.64
N ILE A 368 16.84 11.01 30.83
CA ILE A 368 16.24 12.30 31.18
C ILE A 368 14.72 12.22 31.28
N GLY A 369 14.04 11.66 30.25
CA GLY A 369 12.59 11.55 30.19
C GLY A 369 12.04 11.63 28.80
N THR A 370 10.71 11.68 28.70
CA THR A 370 9.97 11.71 27.43
C THR A 370 8.92 12.79 27.45
N ILE A 371 8.72 13.47 26.33
CA ILE A 371 7.59 14.35 26.10
C ILE A 371 6.76 13.77 24.97
N MET A 372 5.52 13.42 25.27
CA MET A 372 4.53 13.02 24.31
C MET A 372 3.70 14.23 23.92
N TYR A 373 3.50 14.42 22.60
CA TYR A 373 2.72 15.52 22.05
C TYR A 373 1.55 14.97 21.26
N PHE A 374 0.40 15.61 21.40
CA PHE A 374 -0.69 15.39 20.46
C PHE A 374 -1.46 16.66 20.18
N VAL A 375 -2.16 16.71 19.05
CA VAL A 375 -2.95 17.86 18.64
C VAL A 375 -4.40 17.45 18.35
N LEU A 376 -5.33 18.34 18.75
CA LEU A 376 -6.76 18.25 18.42
C LEU A 376 -7.15 19.49 17.63
N ARG A 377 -8.00 19.33 16.62
CA ARG A 377 -8.46 20.44 15.80
C ARG A 377 -9.47 21.29 16.56
N LYS A 378 -9.27 22.60 16.55
CA LYS A 378 -10.23 23.55 17.13
C LYS A 378 -11.54 23.54 16.34
N TYR A 379 -12.65 23.68 17.06
CA TYR A 379 -13.92 23.97 16.45
C TYR A 379 -13.91 25.42 15.92
N GLN A 380 -14.20 25.59 14.65
CA GLN A 380 -14.39 26.90 14.03
C GLN A 380 -15.85 26.98 13.56
N GLU A 381 -16.57 27.98 14.01
CA GLU A 381 -17.88 28.26 13.41
C GLU A 381 -17.67 28.71 11.96
N VAL A 382 -18.16 27.88 11.02
CA VAL A 382 -18.23 28.32 9.62
C VAL A 382 -19.33 29.38 9.56
N PRO A 383 -19.04 30.65 9.25
CA PRO A 383 -20.09 31.62 9.07
C PRO A 383 -20.99 31.13 7.94
N MET A 384 -22.26 30.85 8.26
CA MET A 384 -23.27 30.60 7.24
C MET A 384 -23.35 31.83 6.33
N LYS A 385 -22.94 31.69 5.07
CA LYS A 385 -23.13 32.70 4.02
C LYS A 385 -24.57 32.70 3.57
#